data_7db45e66554a262ebe20744ff151ff98
#
_entry.id   7db45e66554a262ebe20744ff151ff98
#
_cell.length_a   1.000
_cell.length_b   1.000
_cell.length_c   1.000
_cell.angle_alpha   90.00
_cell.angle_beta   90.00
_cell.angle_gamma   90.00
#
_symmetry.space_group_name_H-M   'P 1'
#
loop_
_entity.id
_entity.type
_entity.pdbx_description
1 polymer ?
#
loop_
_entity_poly.entity_id
_entity_poly.type
_entity_poly.pdbx_seq_one_letter_code
_entity_poly.pdbx_strand_id
1 'polypeptide(L)'
;MRLEIADGWVDLDRPKTPAGLVALTHGAGGAVSTKDVLAARNGLLGAGVAVALITQSFRVAGRRTPPAPGPQDAAWVALLRGLRKRRGLSALPLFLGGRSNGARVACRTADILGAIGVIALAYPLHPPGRPEKSRLDELELPSCPVLVVQGDRDPFGMPPPAPGRSVEVIPGADHNLRKDTAAVADLVVRFVTSTLERATVAT
;
A
#
# COMPACT_ATOMS: atom_id res chain seq x y z
N MET A 1 18.34 -3.58 0.11
CA MET A 1 18.89 -4.19 -1.12
C MET A 1 17.94 -3.92 -2.26
N ARG A 2 18.43 -3.40 -3.40
CA ARG A 2 17.60 -3.18 -4.60
C ARG A 2 17.60 -4.41 -5.50
N LEU A 3 16.43 -4.78 -5.98
CA LEU A 3 16.18 -5.86 -6.94
C LEU A 3 15.47 -5.29 -8.16
N GLU A 4 15.77 -5.82 -9.34
CA GLU A 4 15.01 -5.56 -10.57
C GLU A 4 14.14 -6.78 -10.86
N ILE A 5 12.83 -6.58 -10.95
CA ILE A 5 11.85 -7.66 -11.13
C ILE A 5 10.73 -7.15 -12.04
N ALA A 6 10.48 -7.84 -13.16
CA ALA A 6 9.40 -7.51 -14.11
C ALA A 6 9.37 -6.01 -14.46
N ASP A 7 10.52 -5.47 -14.86
CA ASP A 7 10.73 -4.06 -15.24
C ASP A 7 10.46 -3.04 -14.13
N GLY A 8 10.30 -3.48 -12.89
CA GLY A 8 10.17 -2.64 -11.71
C GLY A 8 11.38 -2.73 -10.78
N TRP A 9 11.51 -1.76 -9.87
CA TRP A 9 12.52 -1.80 -8.82
C TRP A 9 11.89 -2.10 -7.48
N VAL A 10 12.55 -2.96 -6.70
CA VAL A 10 12.15 -3.33 -5.35
C VAL A 10 13.30 -3.02 -4.40
N ASP A 11 13.13 -2.05 -3.53
CA ASP A 11 14.02 -1.82 -2.40
C ASP A 11 13.50 -2.65 -1.22
N LEU A 12 14.14 -3.82 -0.99
CA LEU A 12 13.76 -4.79 0.02
C LEU A 12 14.60 -4.63 1.29
N ASP A 13 13.92 -4.42 2.40
CA ASP A 13 14.49 -4.43 3.75
C ASP A 13 13.75 -5.46 4.60
N ARG A 14 14.51 -6.28 5.33
CA ARG A 14 13.91 -7.33 6.16
C ARG A 14 14.75 -7.63 7.40
N PRO A 15 14.10 -7.89 8.55
CA PRO A 15 14.75 -8.50 9.71
C PRO A 15 15.17 -9.95 9.42
N LYS A 16 15.92 -10.57 10.33
CA LYS A 16 16.36 -11.99 10.17
C LYS A 16 15.19 -12.96 10.06
N THR A 17 14.17 -12.76 10.88
CA THR A 17 12.95 -13.60 10.93
C THR A 17 11.73 -12.71 10.82
N PRO A 18 11.32 -12.31 9.59
CA PRO A 18 10.18 -11.43 9.41
C PRO A 18 8.86 -12.14 9.70
N ALA A 19 7.96 -11.47 10.42
CA ALA A 19 6.61 -11.98 10.71
C ALA A 19 5.65 -11.88 9.51
N GLY A 20 5.92 -11.00 8.55
CA GLY A 20 5.13 -10.78 7.34
C GLY A 20 5.89 -9.95 6.33
N LEU A 21 5.29 -9.73 5.17
CA LEU A 21 5.80 -8.89 4.08
C LEU A 21 4.79 -7.82 3.73
N VAL A 22 5.18 -6.56 3.83
CA VAL A 22 4.41 -5.41 3.35
C VAL A 22 5.03 -4.88 2.07
N ALA A 23 4.27 -4.89 0.97
CA ALA A 23 4.67 -4.30 -0.30
C ALA A 23 4.01 -2.92 -0.46
N LEU A 24 4.80 -1.86 -0.43
CA LEU A 24 4.34 -0.48 -0.56
C LEU A 24 4.79 0.14 -1.89
N THR A 25 3.89 0.87 -2.54
CA THR A 25 4.21 1.58 -3.78
C THR A 25 3.77 3.04 -3.76
N HIS A 26 4.23 3.79 -4.76
CA HIS A 26 4.09 5.24 -4.90
C HIS A 26 2.78 5.67 -5.60
N GLY A 27 2.43 6.94 -5.46
CA GLY A 27 1.40 7.59 -6.28
C GLY A 27 1.83 7.84 -7.73
N ALA A 28 0.93 8.31 -8.56
CA ALA A 28 1.14 8.49 -10.01
C ALA A 28 2.41 9.26 -10.38
N GLY A 29 2.62 10.42 -9.75
CA GLY A 29 3.79 11.28 -10.03
C GLY A 29 4.93 11.16 -9.02
N GLY A 30 4.77 10.33 -7.98
CA GLY A 30 5.66 10.27 -6.83
C GLY A 30 6.78 9.25 -6.91
N ALA A 31 7.59 9.24 -5.85
CA ALA A 31 8.58 8.21 -5.56
C ALA A 31 8.15 7.45 -4.30
N VAL A 32 8.72 6.28 -4.07
CA VAL A 32 8.54 5.51 -2.83
C VAL A 32 9.23 6.12 -1.61
N SER A 33 9.97 7.21 -1.80
CA SER A 33 10.70 7.95 -0.76
C SER A 33 9.91 9.12 -0.17
N THR A 34 8.58 9.13 -0.25
CA THR A 34 7.75 10.13 0.44
C THR A 34 7.80 9.92 1.95
N LYS A 35 7.70 11.02 2.73
CA LYS A 35 7.90 10.98 4.19
C LYS A 35 6.94 10.01 4.90
N ASP A 36 5.69 9.96 4.48
CA ASP A 36 4.65 9.06 4.97
C ASP A 36 5.00 7.58 4.72
N VAL A 37 5.42 7.24 3.49
CA VAL A 37 5.81 5.87 3.11
C VAL A 37 7.09 5.45 3.85
N LEU A 38 8.08 6.34 3.99
CA LEU A 38 9.31 6.04 4.72
C LEU A 38 9.06 5.89 6.23
N ALA A 39 8.17 6.69 6.81
CA ALA A 39 7.79 6.54 8.21
C ALA A 39 7.09 5.19 8.45
N ALA A 40 6.12 4.82 7.62
CA ALA A 40 5.48 3.51 7.67
C ALA A 40 6.49 2.36 7.52
N ARG A 41 7.41 2.44 6.55
CA ARG A 41 8.50 1.47 6.38
C ARG A 41 9.33 1.31 7.65
N ASN A 42 9.79 2.41 8.24
CA ASN A 42 10.67 2.35 9.41
C ASN A 42 9.95 1.76 10.62
N GLY A 43 8.68 2.14 10.85
CA GLY A 43 7.85 1.56 11.90
C GLY A 43 7.65 0.05 11.73
N LEU A 44 7.32 -0.40 10.52
CA LEU A 44 7.14 -1.82 10.20
C LEU A 44 8.42 -2.64 10.41
N LEU A 45 9.57 -2.12 9.99
CA LEU A 45 10.86 -2.78 10.23
C LEU A 45 11.15 -2.89 11.74
N GLY A 46 10.86 -1.84 12.51
CA GLY A 46 10.96 -1.87 13.98
C GLY A 46 10.04 -2.90 14.62
N ALA A 47 8.89 -3.18 14.00
CA ALA A 47 7.93 -4.20 14.43
C ALA A 47 8.25 -5.62 13.88
N GLY A 48 9.41 -5.85 13.28
CA GLY A 48 9.79 -7.17 12.80
C GLY A 48 9.17 -7.60 11.47
N VAL A 49 8.65 -6.67 10.68
CA VAL A 49 7.98 -6.93 9.39
C VAL A 49 8.91 -6.57 8.24
N ALA A 50 9.00 -7.43 7.22
CA ALA A 50 9.73 -7.13 5.99
C ALA A 50 8.97 -6.09 5.15
N VAL A 51 9.70 -5.16 4.55
CA VAL A 51 9.11 -4.12 3.69
C VAL A 51 9.78 -4.09 2.33
N ALA A 52 8.97 -4.17 1.29
CA ALA A 52 9.36 -3.96 -0.09
C ALA A 52 8.81 -2.61 -0.57
N LEU A 53 9.68 -1.62 -0.78
CA LEU A 53 9.32 -0.38 -1.45
C LEU A 53 9.45 -0.56 -2.95
N ILE A 54 8.34 -0.44 -3.67
CA ILE A 54 8.26 -0.82 -5.09
C ILE A 54 8.08 0.40 -5.98
N THR A 55 9.05 0.62 -6.87
CA THR A 55 8.91 1.53 -7.99
C THR A 55 8.33 0.77 -9.17
N GLN A 56 7.11 1.12 -9.57
CA GLN A 56 6.39 0.44 -10.65
C GLN A 56 7.07 0.63 -12.00
N SER A 57 6.92 -0.34 -12.90
CA SER A 57 7.57 -0.40 -14.21
C SER A 57 7.38 0.87 -15.05
N PHE A 58 6.19 1.47 -15.04
CA PHE A 58 5.96 2.72 -15.79
C PHE A 58 6.85 3.88 -15.31
N ARG A 59 7.17 3.93 -14.01
CA ARG A 59 8.08 4.95 -13.44
C ARG A 59 9.54 4.65 -13.77
N VAL A 60 9.92 3.38 -13.73
CA VAL A 60 11.26 2.93 -14.17
C VAL A 60 11.47 3.29 -15.63
N ALA A 61 10.45 3.13 -16.48
CA ALA A 61 10.45 3.56 -17.88
C ALA A 61 10.35 5.09 -18.11
N GLY A 62 10.46 5.90 -17.03
CA GLY A 62 10.43 7.37 -17.12
C GLY A 62 9.05 8.00 -17.34
N ARG A 63 7.98 7.22 -17.37
CA ARG A 63 6.63 7.75 -17.59
C ARG A 63 6.11 8.45 -16.34
N ARG A 64 5.46 9.61 -16.51
CA ARG A 64 4.86 10.38 -15.39
C ARG A 64 3.43 9.95 -15.07
N THR A 65 2.73 9.38 -16.03
CA THR A 65 1.33 8.95 -15.91
C THR A 65 1.28 7.42 -15.86
N PRO A 66 0.55 6.83 -14.90
CA PRO A 66 0.34 5.39 -14.87
C PRO A 66 -0.45 4.95 -16.12
N PRO A 67 -0.28 3.72 -16.57
CA PRO A 67 -1.13 3.13 -17.60
C PRO A 67 -2.57 2.96 -17.10
N ALA A 68 -3.46 2.53 -17.97
CA ALA A 68 -4.82 2.12 -17.60
C ALA A 68 -4.77 1.02 -16.52
N PRO A 69 -5.85 0.85 -15.72
CA PRO A 69 -5.86 -0.11 -14.60
C PRO A 69 -5.40 -1.52 -14.97
N GLY A 70 -5.96 -2.13 -16.02
CA GLY A 70 -5.61 -3.51 -16.40
C GLY A 70 -4.12 -3.75 -16.66
N PRO A 71 -3.46 -3.02 -17.59
CA PRO A 71 -2.01 -3.12 -17.78
C PRO A 71 -1.18 -2.79 -16.54
N GLN A 72 -1.61 -1.83 -15.70
CA GLN A 72 -0.93 -1.49 -14.47
C GLN A 72 -0.97 -2.65 -13.47
N ASP A 73 -2.15 -3.23 -13.29
CA ASP A 73 -2.38 -4.33 -12.37
C ASP A 73 -1.61 -5.59 -12.81
N ALA A 74 -1.60 -5.90 -14.11
CA ALA A 74 -0.84 -7.02 -14.65
C ALA A 74 0.67 -6.89 -14.37
N ALA A 75 1.24 -5.70 -14.59
CA ALA A 75 2.66 -5.44 -14.30
C ALA A 75 2.96 -5.53 -12.80
N TRP A 76 2.07 -4.99 -11.95
CA TRP A 76 2.18 -5.09 -10.50
C TRP A 76 2.11 -6.53 -9.99
N VAL A 77 1.16 -7.33 -10.48
CA VAL A 77 1.02 -8.76 -10.15
C VAL A 77 2.25 -9.56 -10.58
N ALA A 78 2.76 -9.33 -11.79
CA ALA A 78 3.98 -9.99 -12.27
C ALA A 78 5.19 -9.69 -11.38
N LEU A 79 5.36 -8.43 -10.97
CA LEU A 79 6.43 -8.01 -10.08
C LEU A 79 6.33 -8.70 -8.70
N LEU A 80 5.17 -8.69 -8.08
CA LEU A 80 4.98 -9.29 -6.76
C LEU A 80 5.08 -10.81 -6.78
N ARG A 81 4.59 -11.47 -7.81
CA ARG A 81 4.82 -12.91 -8.01
C ARG A 81 6.31 -13.22 -8.14
N GLY A 82 7.06 -12.39 -8.86
CA GLY A 82 8.52 -12.49 -8.97
C GLY A 82 9.23 -12.27 -7.63
N LEU A 83 8.81 -11.28 -6.85
CA LEU A 83 9.35 -11.01 -5.52
C LEU A 83 9.11 -12.18 -4.56
N ARG A 84 7.90 -12.73 -4.56
CA ARG A 84 7.53 -13.86 -3.69
C ARG A 84 8.28 -15.16 -3.98
N LYS A 85 8.85 -15.34 -5.17
CA LYS A 85 9.74 -16.47 -5.48
C LYS A 85 11.11 -16.37 -4.79
N ARG A 86 11.45 -15.24 -4.21
CA ARG A 86 12.73 -15.07 -3.49
C ARG A 86 12.73 -15.83 -2.18
N ARG A 87 13.89 -16.41 -1.85
CA ARG A 87 14.09 -17.21 -0.63
C ARG A 87 13.60 -16.51 0.63
N GLY A 88 12.71 -17.16 1.38
CA GLY A 88 12.17 -16.69 2.64
C GLY A 88 11.06 -15.63 2.51
N LEU A 89 10.50 -15.42 1.31
CA LEU A 89 9.36 -14.50 1.11
C LEU A 89 8.06 -15.21 0.71
N SER A 90 8.14 -16.43 0.17
CA SER A 90 6.97 -17.15 -0.40
C SER A 90 5.90 -17.48 0.64
N ALA A 91 6.31 -17.87 1.85
CA ALA A 91 5.41 -18.29 2.93
C ALA A 91 4.95 -17.12 3.82
N LEU A 92 5.53 -15.92 3.68
CA LEU A 92 5.15 -14.79 4.54
C LEU A 92 3.72 -14.33 4.26
N PRO A 93 2.91 -14.03 5.29
CA PRO A 93 1.68 -13.27 5.14
C PRO A 93 1.95 -11.97 4.38
N LEU A 94 1.15 -11.70 3.33
CA LEU A 94 1.36 -10.58 2.44
C LEU A 94 0.37 -9.46 2.73
N PHE A 95 0.88 -8.24 2.88
CA PHE A 95 0.11 -7.01 2.85
C PHE A 95 0.46 -6.22 1.60
N LEU A 96 -0.54 -5.65 0.96
CA LEU A 96 -0.36 -4.71 -0.13
C LEU A 96 -0.68 -3.30 0.34
N GLY A 97 0.03 -2.33 -0.21
CA GLY A 97 -0.31 -0.96 0.10
C GLY A 97 0.39 0.04 -0.81
N GLY A 98 0.05 1.27 -0.58
CA GLY A 98 0.67 2.35 -1.30
C GLY A 98 -0.04 3.67 -1.08
N ARG A 99 0.50 4.71 -1.72
CA ARG A 99 -0.02 6.06 -1.66
C ARG A 99 -0.78 6.41 -2.92
N SER A 100 -1.97 7.04 -2.78
CA SER A 100 -2.75 7.56 -3.91
C SER A 100 -3.01 6.48 -4.99
N ASN A 101 -2.50 6.63 -6.20
CA ASN A 101 -2.61 5.60 -7.24
C ASN A 101 -2.09 4.23 -6.80
N GLY A 102 -1.05 4.19 -5.99
CA GLY A 102 -0.53 2.94 -5.42
C GLY A 102 -1.52 2.24 -4.49
N ALA A 103 -2.31 2.99 -3.73
CA ALA A 103 -3.38 2.43 -2.90
C ALA A 103 -4.47 1.78 -3.77
N ARG A 104 -4.83 2.40 -4.91
CA ARG A 104 -5.80 1.84 -5.86
C ARG A 104 -5.31 0.51 -6.45
N VAL A 105 -4.05 0.46 -6.89
CA VAL A 105 -3.45 -0.80 -7.40
C VAL A 105 -3.47 -1.89 -6.33
N ALA A 106 -3.12 -1.56 -5.08
CA ALA A 106 -3.16 -2.49 -3.96
C ALA A 106 -4.57 -3.06 -3.75
N CYS A 107 -5.60 -2.21 -3.76
CA CYS A 107 -6.99 -2.66 -3.63
C CYS A 107 -7.40 -3.59 -4.78
N ARG A 108 -7.18 -3.20 -6.04
CA ARG A 108 -7.58 -4.00 -7.20
C ARG A 108 -6.90 -5.36 -7.32
N THR A 109 -5.74 -5.52 -6.69
CA THR A 109 -4.93 -6.74 -6.84
C THR A 109 -4.80 -7.57 -5.56
N ALA A 110 -5.45 -7.16 -4.47
CA ALA A 110 -5.35 -7.80 -3.16
C ALA A 110 -5.70 -9.29 -3.22
N ASP A 111 -6.85 -9.63 -3.74
CA ASP A 111 -7.36 -11.00 -3.79
C ASP A 111 -6.55 -11.88 -4.75
N ILE A 112 -6.16 -11.34 -5.92
CA ILE A 112 -5.33 -12.04 -6.92
C ILE A 112 -3.97 -12.47 -6.34
N LEU A 113 -3.44 -11.68 -5.39
CA LEU A 113 -2.15 -11.90 -4.76
C LEU A 113 -2.25 -12.60 -3.41
N GLY A 114 -3.46 -12.88 -2.92
CA GLY A 114 -3.69 -13.49 -1.62
C GLY A 114 -3.21 -12.60 -0.47
N ALA A 115 -3.44 -11.31 -0.56
CA ALA A 115 -3.13 -10.39 0.51
C ALA A 115 -4.05 -10.59 1.71
N ILE A 116 -3.51 -10.53 2.92
CA ILE A 116 -4.29 -10.62 4.17
C ILE A 116 -4.66 -9.25 4.73
N GLY A 117 -4.25 -8.17 4.09
CA GLY A 117 -4.62 -6.80 4.42
C GLY A 117 -4.12 -5.78 3.40
N VAL A 118 -4.83 -4.65 3.29
CA VAL A 118 -4.48 -3.55 2.40
C VAL A 118 -4.26 -2.26 3.19
N ILE A 119 -3.22 -1.51 2.83
CA ILE A 119 -2.85 -0.22 3.43
C ILE A 119 -3.00 0.87 2.36
N ALA A 120 -4.03 1.69 2.47
CA ALA A 120 -4.36 2.75 1.54
C ALA A 120 -4.02 4.13 2.13
N LEU A 121 -2.83 4.66 1.80
CA LEU A 121 -2.40 5.99 2.23
C LEU A 121 -2.91 7.05 1.23
N ALA A 122 -3.65 8.04 1.71
CA ALA A 122 -4.26 9.09 0.92
C ALA A 122 -5.00 8.51 -0.30
N TYR A 123 -6.03 7.69 -0.06
CA TYR A 123 -6.81 7.06 -1.13
C TYR A 123 -7.55 8.12 -1.95
N PRO A 124 -7.37 8.18 -3.28
CA PRO A 124 -7.99 9.21 -4.09
C PRO A 124 -9.42 8.78 -4.48
N LEU A 125 -10.39 8.97 -3.56
CA LEU A 125 -11.78 8.54 -3.74
C LEU A 125 -12.39 9.08 -5.04
N HIS A 126 -12.05 10.30 -5.40
CA HIS A 126 -12.44 10.91 -6.69
C HIS A 126 -11.38 11.92 -7.14
N PRO A 127 -11.34 12.35 -8.40
CA PRO A 127 -10.52 13.49 -8.81
C PRO A 127 -10.98 14.78 -8.09
N PRO A 128 -10.08 15.72 -7.79
CA PRO A 128 -10.46 16.99 -7.16
C PRO A 128 -11.58 17.69 -7.94
N GLY A 129 -12.62 18.11 -7.22
CA GLY A 129 -13.78 18.81 -7.81
C GLY A 129 -14.70 17.91 -8.68
N ARG A 130 -14.54 16.60 -8.65
CA ARG A 130 -15.35 15.66 -9.45
C ARG A 130 -15.84 14.48 -8.60
N PRO A 131 -16.68 14.70 -7.58
CA PRO A 131 -17.17 13.64 -6.69
C PRO A 131 -18.00 12.58 -7.42
N GLU A 132 -18.62 12.91 -8.54
CA GLU A 132 -19.37 11.98 -9.41
C GLU A 132 -18.48 10.89 -10.04
N LYS A 133 -17.16 11.11 -10.09
CA LYS A 133 -16.17 10.13 -10.56
C LYS A 133 -15.57 9.35 -9.41
N SER A 134 -16.44 8.80 -8.58
CA SER A 134 -16.04 7.98 -7.45
C SER A 134 -15.24 6.74 -7.89
N ARG A 135 -14.31 6.33 -7.03
CA ARG A 135 -13.53 5.10 -7.14
C ARG A 135 -13.76 4.21 -5.93
N LEU A 136 -14.92 4.35 -5.32
CA LEU A 136 -15.30 3.56 -4.16
C LEU A 136 -15.36 2.06 -4.51
N ASP A 137 -15.81 1.76 -5.71
CA ASP A 137 -15.83 0.41 -6.28
C ASP A 137 -14.46 -0.29 -6.22
N GLU A 138 -13.37 0.41 -6.52
CA GLU A 138 -12.03 -0.16 -6.39
C GLU A 138 -11.62 -0.40 -4.92
N LEU A 139 -12.08 0.43 -4.00
CA LEU A 139 -11.81 0.30 -2.56
C LEU A 139 -12.63 -0.82 -1.92
N GLU A 140 -13.70 -1.26 -2.56
CA GLU A 140 -14.58 -2.34 -2.12
C GLU A 140 -14.18 -3.72 -2.64
N LEU A 141 -13.19 -3.81 -3.55
CA LEU A 141 -12.74 -5.08 -4.11
C LEU A 141 -12.05 -6.03 -3.11
N PRO A 142 -11.19 -5.54 -2.15
CA PRO A 142 -10.47 -6.45 -1.28
C PRO A 142 -11.42 -7.24 -0.38
N SER A 143 -11.27 -8.57 -0.34
CA SER A 143 -11.94 -9.46 0.62
C SER A 143 -11.27 -9.45 2.00
N CYS A 144 -10.06 -8.92 2.10
CA CYS A 144 -9.30 -8.78 3.35
C CYS A 144 -9.52 -7.39 4.00
N PRO A 145 -9.16 -7.22 5.29
CA PRO A 145 -9.23 -5.92 5.95
C PRO A 145 -8.46 -4.81 5.24
N VAL A 146 -9.03 -3.61 5.20
CA VAL A 146 -8.44 -2.41 4.60
C VAL A 146 -8.27 -1.32 5.65
N LEU A 147 -7.06 -0.80 5.77
CA LEU A 147 -6.77 0.44 6.49
C LEU A 147 -6.67 1.58 5.48
N VAL A 148 -7.51 2.59 5.61
CA VAL A 148 -7.35 3.87 4.94
C VAL A 148 -6.79 4.89 5.92
N VAL A 149 -5.68 5.56 5.58
CA VAL A 149 -5.17 6.71 6.30
C VAL A 149 -5.34 7.94 5.43
N GLN A 150 -6.19 8.88 5.85
CA GLN A 150 -6.62 10.00 5.03
C GLN A 150 -6.43 11.34 5.74
N GLY A 151 -6.05 12.39 5.02
CA GLY A 151 -6.07 13.76 5.53
C GLY A 151 -7.47 14.36 5.46
N ASP A 152 -7.90 15.11 6.48
CA ASP A 152 -9.21 15.78 6.50
C ASP A 152 -9.31 16.94 5.48
N ARG A 153 -8.15 17.39 4.93
CA ARG A 153 -8.07 18.40 3.88
C ARG A 153 -7.66 17.83 2.52
N ASP A 154 -7.82 16.52 2.34
CA ASP A 154 -7.48 15.88 1.06
C ASP A 154 -8.53 16.21 -0.01
N PRO A 155 -8.18 16.95 -1.10
CA PRO A 155 -9.12 17.32 -2.15
C PRO A 155 -9.62 16.13 -2.98
N PHE A 156 -9.02 14.94 -2.80
CA PHE A 156 -9.46 13.70 -3.44
C PHE A 156 -10.59 12.99 -2.69
N GLY A 157 -11.10 13.59 -1.61
CA GLY A 157 -12.25 13.12 -0.86
C GLY A 157 -11.91 12.20 0.31
N MET A 158 -12.91 11.97 1.17
CA MET A 158 -12.83 11.13 2.35
C MET A 158 -13.61 9.83 2.10
N PRO A 159 -12.92 8.67 2.01
CA PRO A 159 -13.61 7.40 1.90
C PRO A 159 -14.50 7.12 3.13
N PRO A 160 -15.70 6.54 2.95
CA PRO A 160 -16.52 6.15 4.07
C PRO A 160 -15.95 4.89 4.75
N PRO A 161 -16.08 4.75 6.09
CA PRO A 161 -15.85 3.47 6.76
C PRO A 161 -16.88 2.43 6.33
N ALA A 162 -16.51 1.15 6.41
CA ALA A 162 -17.40 0.02 6.11
C ALA A 162 -16.94 -1.22 6.89
N PRO A 163 -17.76 -2.29 6.99
CA PRO A 163 -17.29 -3.56 7.53
C PRO A 163 -15.99 -4.01 6.83
N GLY A 164 -14.96 -4.33 7.61
CA GLY A 164 -13.64 -4.69 7.08
C GLY A 164 -12.78 -3.51 6.61
N ARG A 165 -13.29 -2.27 6.62
CA ARG A 165 -12.55 -1.07 6.24
C ARG A 165 -12.54 -0.01 7.34
N SER A 166 -11.41 0.22 7.97
CA SER A 166 -11.19 1.35 8.86
C SER A 166 -10.68 2.58 8.10
N VAL A 167 -11.14 3.76 8.53
CA VAL A 167 -10.69 5.04 7.99
C VAL A 167 -10.17 5.88 9.15
N GLU A 168 -8.86 6.12 9.13
CA GLU A 168 -8.14 6.87 10.15
C GLU A 168 -7.77 8.24 9.59
N VAL A 169 -8.16 9.28 10.30
CA VAL A 169 -8.01 10.66 9.84
C VAL A 169 -6.77 11.30 10.45
N ILE A 170 -5.94 11.92 9.63
CA ILE A 170 -4.82 12.77 10.09
C ILE A 170 -5.28 14.23 10.06
N PRO A 171 -5.53 14.86 11.22
CA PRO A 171 -6.07 16.21 11.29
C PRO A 171 -5.16 17.25 10.63
N GLY A 172 -5.73 18.11 9.80
CA GLY A 172 -5.04 19.16 9.08
C GLY A 172 -4.10 18.69 7.96
N ALA A 173 -4.08 17.40 7.65
CA ALA A 173 -3.28 16.88 6.56
C ALA A 173 -4.00 16.99 5.21
N ASP A 174 -3.21 17.28 4.17
CA ASP A 174 -3.62 17.21 2.77
C ASP A 174 -3.32 15.83 2.16
N HIS A 175 -3.45 15.71 0.85
CA HIS A 175 -3.13 14.49 0.10
C HIS A 175 -1.70 13.98 0.31
N ASN A 176 -0.79 14.76 0.86
CA ASN A 176 0.60 14.35 1.08
C ASN A 176 0.86 13.70 2.44
N LEU A 177 -0.09 13.73 3.38
CA LEU A 177 0.02 13.16 4.73
C LEU A 177 1.29 13.60 5.50
N ARG A 178 1.82 14.81 5.21
CA ARG A 178 3.08 15.28 5.80
C ARG A 178 2.94 15.87 7.19
N LYS A 179 1.70 16.13 7.62
CA LYS A 179 1.41 16.86 8.86
C LYS A 179 1.85 16.05 10.09
N ASP A 180 1.60 14.75 10.07
CA ASP A 180 1.98 13.85 11.16
C ASP A 180 2.33 12.46 10.60
N THR A 181 3.56 12.32 10.16
CA THR A 181 4.05 11.05 9.62
C THR A 181 4.30 9.99 10.70
N ALA A 182 4.45 10.39 11.97
CA ALA A 182 4.56 9.46 13.09
C ALA A 182 3.20 8.77 13.33
N ALA A 183 2.11 9.54 13.39
CA ALA A 183 0.77 8.97 13.48
C ALA A 183 0.45 8.04 12.31
N VAL A 184 0.84 8.39 11.08
CA VAL A 184 0.70 7.50 9.91
C VAL A 184 1.44 6.17 10.14
N ALA A 185 2.68 6.21 10.62
CA ALA A 185 3.47 5.01 10.90
C ALA A 185 2.82 4.14 11.98
N ASP A 186 2.38 4.75 13.09
CA ASP A 186 1.73 4.04 14.21
C ASP A 186 0.44 3.35 13.79
N LEU A 187 -0.39 4.01 12.97
CA LEU A 187 -1.62 3.43 12.42
C LEU A 187 -1.31 2.21 11.54
N VAL A 188 -0.33 2.32 10.64
CA VAL A 188 0.09 1.23 9.77
C VAL A 188 0.65 0.05 10.57
N VAL A 189 1.52 0.32 11.55
CA VAL A 189 2.11 -0.73 12.39
C VAL A 189 1.02 -1.47 13.17
N ARG A 190 0.13 -0.75 13.87
CA ARG A 190 -0.99 -1.37 14.61
C ARG A 190 -1.87 -2.23 13.73
N PHE A 191 -2.22 -1.74 12.54
CA PHE A 191 -3.04 -2.50 11.59
C PHE A 191 -2.36 -3.81 11.17
N VAL A 192 -1.07 -3.75 10.80
CA VAL A 192 -0.33 -4.93 10.33
C VAL A 192 -0.13 -5.93 11.47
N THR A 193 0.31 -5.50 12.65
CA THR A 193 0.57 -6.40 13.78
C THR A 193 -0.72 -7.06 14.27
N SER A 194 -1.80 -6.32 14.44
CA SER A 194 -3.09 -6.89 14.86
C SER A 194 -3.68 -7.85 13.81
N THR A 195 -3.43 -7.63 12.52
CA THR A 195 -3.89 -8.53 11.47
C THR A 195 -3.06 -9.82 11.44
N LEU A 196 -1.74 -9.75 11.68
CA LEU A 196 -0.88 -10.92 11.81
C LEU A 196 -1.27 -11.78 13.01
N GLU A 197 -1.55 -11.17 14.17
CA GLU A 197 -2.00 -11.87 15.36
C GLU A 197 -3.31 -12.65 15.10
N ARG A 198 -4.30 -12.02 14.46
CA ARG A 198 -5.56 -12.70 14.09
C ARG A 198 -5.35 -13.85 13.11
N ALA A 199 -4.47 -13.69 12.13
CA ALA A 199 -4.17 -14.76 11.17
C ALA A 199 -3.50 -15.97 11.82
N THR A 200 -2.67 -15.76 12.87
CA THR A 200 -2.02 -16.84 13.61
C THR A 200 -3.00 -17.63 14.48
N VAL A 201 -4.05 -16.99 15.02
CA VAL A 201 -5.06 -17.66 15.87
C VAL A 201 -6.06 -18.48 15.03
N ALA A 202 -6.23 -18.17 13.75
CA ALA A 202 -7.17 -18.84 12.85
C ALA A 202 -6.60 -20.10 12.16
N THR A 203 -5.31 -20.41 12.39
CA THR A 203 -4.58 -21.60 11.86
C THR A 203 -4.43 -22.65 12.92
#